data_72940910d7f4bb39ef9cd9b61add5987
#
_entry.id   72940910d7f4bb39ef9cd9b61add5987
#
_cell.length_a   1.000
_cell.length_b   1.000
_cell.length_c   1.000
_cell.angle_alpha   90.00
_cell.angle_beta   90.00
_cell.angle_gamma   90.00
#
_symmetry.space_group_name_H-M   'P 1'
#
loop_
_entity.id
_entity.type
_entity.pdbx_description
1 polymer ?
#
loop_
_entity_poly.entity_id
_entity_poly.type
_entity_poly.pdbx_seq_one_letter_code
_entity_poly.pdbx_strand_id
1 'polypeptide(L)'
;MDKCVIVVDNSNLFIEGQKHSAAKKGVKKQNAADRDPCDPSWRIDFGELLMRLAEGRQIHAAILVGSRPPANDSVWKSAQQLGFAVTVHDRDSQHREKAVDTELVAQGTEVICSAPEPMALVIASGDRDFIPLVSVAHRRKWTVEMAAFSSAFGSTGDMATSVDRVRPLELDFDKIGYAAFKWPIP
;
A
#
# COMPACT_ATOMS: atom_id res chain seq x y z
N MET A 1 14.48 -9.36 18.72
CA MET A 1 14.41 -8.54 17.48
C MET A 1 12.94 -8.30 17.23
N ASP A 2 12.54 -7.05 17.12
CA ASP A 2 11.12 -6.74 16.92
C ASP A 2 10.63 -7.31 15.60
N LYS A 3 9.39 -7.79 15.58
CA LYS A 3 8.77 -8.40 14.41
C LYS A 3 7.66 -7.51 13.87
N CYS A 4 7.39 -7.61 12.59
CA CYS A 4 6.26 -6.92 11.96
C CYS A 4 5.53 -7.80 10.96
N VAL A 5 4.27 -7.48 10.76
CA VAL A 5 3.43 -7.95 9.65
C VAL A 5 3.14 -6.75 8.76
N ILE A 6 3.27 -6.93 7.46
CA ILE A 6 3.10 -5.88 6.46
C ILE A 6 1.93 -6.25 5.56
N VAL A 7 0.98 -5.33 5.40
CA VAL A 7 -0.21 -5.48 4.54
C VAL A 7 -0.17 -4.37 3.51
N VAL A 8 -0.13 -4.70 2.23
CA VAL A 8 0.03 -3.76 1.12
C VAL A 8 -1.19 -3.77 0.21
N ASP A 9 -1.87 -2.65 0.16
CA ASP A 9 -2.86 -2.34 -0.87
C ASP A 9 -2.14 -1.75 -2.09
N ASN A 10 -1.89 -2.61 -3.07
CA ASN A 10 -1.15 -2.21 -4.26
C ASN A 10 -1.86 -1.11 -5.05
N SER A 11 -3.19 -1.16 -5.15
CA SER A 11 -3.96 -0.21 -5.95
C SER A 11 -3.84 1.20 -5.37
N ASN A 12 -4.02 1.35 -4.07
CA ASN A 12 -3.88 2.63 -3.39
C ASN A 12 -2.46 3.20 -3.55
N LEU A 13 -1.44 2.42 -3.20
CA LEU A 13 -0.05 2.86 -3.32
C LEU A 13 0.34 3.23 -4.74
N PHE A 14 -0.05 2.42 -5.73
CA PHE A 14 0.31 2.63 -7.12
C PHE A 14 -0.31 3.92 -7.68
N ILE A 15 -1.61 4.12 -7.44
CA ILE A 15 -2.33 5.30 -7.92
C ILE A 15 -1.79 6.57 -7.25
N GLU A 16 -1.65 6.57 -5.93
CA GLU A 16 -1.17 7.75 -5.20
C GLU A 16 0.31 8.06 -5.50
N GLY A 17 1.13 7.04 -5.67
CA GLY A 17 2.52 7.20 -6.12
C GLY A 17 2.62 7.81 -7.52
N GLN A 18 1.75 7.41 -8.46
CA GLN A 18 1.68 8.03 -9.79
C GLN A 18 1.24 9.50 -9.74
N LYS A 19 0.26 9.83 -8.88
CA LYS A 19 -0.16 11.22 -8.66
C LYS A 19 0.99 12.06 -8.08
N HIS A 20 1.66 11.54 -7.07
CA HIS A 20 2.81 12.21 -6.46
C HIS A 20 3.95 12.42 -7.47
N SER A 21 4.25 11.42 -8.29
CA SER A 21 5.25 11.52 -9.37
C SER A 21 4.88 12.61 -10.39
N ALA A 22 3.62 12.66 -10.82
CA ALA A 22 3.14 13.69 -11.76
C ALA A 22 3.29 15.09 -11.16
N ALA A 23 2.88 15.28 -9.91
CA ALA A 23 3.01 16.56 -9.20
C ALA A 23 4.48 16.98 -9.05
N LYS A 24 5.38 16.05 -8.71
CA LYS A 24 6.82 16.28 -8.60
C LYS A 24 7.45 16.68 -9.95
N LYS A 25 6.91 16.19 -11.06
CA LYS A 25 7.30 16.60 -12.43
C LYS A 25 6.63 17.88 -12.92
N GLY A 26 5.85 18.55 -12.08
CA GLY A 26 5.20 19.82 -12.39
C GLY A 26 3.96 19.69 -13.28
N VAL A 27 3.44 18.46 -13.48
CA VAL A 27 2.20 18.25 -14.25
C VAL A 27 1.02 18.64 -13.38
N LYS A 28 0.22 19.61 -13.84
CA LYS A 28 -0.93 20.16 -13.12
C LYS A 28 -2.23 19.78 -13.80
N LYS A 29 -3.32 19.81 -13.04
CA LYS A 29 -4.68 19.75 -13.59
C LYS A 29 -4.89 20.92 -14.53
N GLN A 30 -5.61 20.70 -15.62
CA GLN A 30 -6.03 21.78 -16.51
C GLN A 30 -7.21 22.55 -15.91
N ASN A 31 -8.16 21.85 -15.27
CA ASN A 31 -9.29 22.42 -14.57
C ASN A 31 -9.43 21.83 -13.17
N ALA A 32 -10.08 22.55 -12.26
CA ALA A 32 -10.30 22.08 -10.89
C ALA A 32 -11.18 20.80 -10.81
N ALA A 33 -12.07 20.60 -11.79
CA ALA A 33 -12.93 19.43 -11.87
C ALA A 33 -12.24 18.17 -12.44
N ASP A 34 -11.04 18.32 -13.01
CA ASP A 34 -10.31 17.20 -13.59
C ASP A 34 -9.77 16.27 -12.49
N ARG A 35 -9.56 15.00 -12.83
CA ARG A 35 -8.84 14.08 -11.97
C ARG A 35 -7.37 14.51 -11.84
N ASP A 36 -6.75 14.13 -10.71
CA ASP A 36 -5.32 14.35 -10.54
C ASP A 36 -4.53 13.63 -11.63
N PRO A 37 -3.54 14.30 -12.27
CA PRO A 37 -2.67 13.67 -13.24
C PRO A 37 -1.93 12.50 -12.60
N CYS A 38 -1.81 11.41 -13.34
CA CYS A 38 -1.03 10.25 -12.95
C CYS A 38 0.15 10.09 -13.89
N ASP A 39 1.33 9.84 -13.34
CA ASP A 39 2.53 9.52 -14.12
C ASP A 39 2.50 8.03 -14.52
N PRO A 40 2.24 7.69 -15.80
CA PRO A 40 2.15 6.32 -16.23
C PRO A 40 3.50 5.61 -16.27
N SER A 41 4.62 6.33 -16.07
CA SER A 41 5.96 5.75 -16.02
C SER A 41 6.35 5.24 -14.65
N TRP A 42 5.73 5.75 -13.57
CA TRP A 42 6.11 5.39 -12.22
C TRP A 42 5.74 3.95 -11.87
N ARG A 43 6.66 3.26 -11.22
CA ARG A 43 6.52 1.86 -10.77
C ARG A 43 7.00 1.73 -9.35
N ILE A 44 6.40 0.80 -8.62
CA ILE A 44 6.82 0.43 -7.26
C ILE A 44 8.03 -0.51 -7.35
N ASP A 45 9.07 -0.21 -6.58
CA ASP A 45 10.10 -1.16 -6.22
C ASP A 45 9.66 -1.90 -4.95
N PHE A 46 9.17 -3.12 -5.11
CA PHE A 46 8.64 -3.90 -3.99
C PHE A 46 9.72 -4.31 -2.98
N GLY A 47 10.97 -4.45 -3.42
CA GLY A 47 12.09 -4.76 -2.51
C GLY A 47 12.40 -3.59 -1.59
N GLU A 48 12.57 -2.41 -2.16
CA GLU A 48 12.79 -1.18 -1.39
C GLU A 48 11.58 -0.84 -0.53
N LEU A 49 10.36 -0.99 -1.07
CA LEU A 49 9.14 -0.78 -0.30
C LEU A 49 9.14 -1.68 0.95
N LEU A 50 9.38 -2.98 0.79
CA LEU A 50 9.38 -3.93 1.89
C LEU A 50 10.40 -3.57 2.96
N MET A 51 11.62 -3.21 2.56
CA MET A 51 12.67 -2.77 3.49
C MET A 51 12.29 -1.50 4.25
N ARG A 52 11.69 -0.51 3.56
CA ARG A 52 11.25 0.74 4.19
C ARG A 52 10.10 0.50 5.16
N LEU A 53 9.14 -0.32 4.79
CA LEU A 53 8.01 -0.65 5.67
C LEU A 53 8.47 -1.41 6.92
N ALA A 54 9.42 -2.32 6.77
CA ALA A 54 9.95 -3.11 7.89
C ALA A 54 10.80 -2.29 8.88
N GLU A 55 11.47 -1.22 8.45
CA GLU A 55 12.39 -0.40 9.30
C GLU A 55 13.39 -1.26 10.10
N GLY A 56 13.98 -2.28 9.47
CA GLY A 56 14.95 -3.18 10.11
C GLY A 56 14.35 -4.25 11.03
N ARG A 57 13.03 -4.30 11.18
CA ARG A 57 12.34 -5.37 11.92
C ARG A 57 12.35 -6.67 11.13
N GLN A 58 12.27 -7.80 11.82
CA GLN A 58 12.06 -9.09 11.19
C GLN A 58 10.62 -9.18 10.66
N ILE A 59 10.49 -9.44 9.35
CA ILE A 59 9.18 -9.61 8.73
C ILE A 59 8.65 -11.00 9.08
N HIS A 60 7.53 -11.06 9.79
CA HIS A 60 6.81 -12.30 10.10
C HIS A 60 5.94 -12.73 8.92
N ALA A 61 5.23 -11.78 8.31
CA ALA A 61 4.44 -11.97 7.10
C ALA A 61 4.38 -10.67 6.30
N ALA A 62 4.33 -10.78 4.98
CA ALA A 62 4.08 -9.67 4.07
C ALA A 62 2.98 -10.09 3.08
N ILE A 63 1.87 -9.38 3.09
CA ILE A 63 0.68 -9.66 2.29
C ILE A 63 0.53 -8.56 1.25
N LEU A 64 0.34 -8.94 -0.01
CA LEU A 64 0.09 -8.04 -1.11
C LEU A 64 -1.14 -8.52 -1.87
N VAL A 65 -2.16 -7.69 -1.95
CA VAL A 65 -3.31 -7.96 -2.80
C VAL A 65 -3.39 -6.92 -3.90
N GLY A 66 -3.66 -7.38 -5.09
CA GLY A 66 -3.80 -6.52 -6.25
C GLY A 66 -4.90 -6.99 -7.19
N SER A 67 -5.17 -6.20 -8.21
CA SER A 67 -6.16 -6.50 -9.23
C SER A 67 -5.58 -6.45 -10.64
N ARG A 68 -6.08 -7.31 -11.55
CA ARG A 68 -5.80 -7.23 -13.00
C ARG A 68 -6.79 -6.28 -13.68
N PRO A 69 -6.45 -5.50 -14.72
CA PRO A 69 -5.25 -5.53 -15.53
C PRO A 69 -4.12 -4.67 -14.98
N PRO A 70 -2.86 -4.84 -15.42
CA PRO A 70 -2.45 -5.50 -16.65
C PRO A 70 -2.28 -7.01 -16.50
N ALA A 71 -2.47 -7.75 -17.62
CA ALA A 71 -2.29 -9.20 -17.69
C ALA A 71 -0.83 -9.67 -17.48
N ASN A 72 0.05 -8.76 -17.08
CA ASN A 72 1.47 -9.05 -16.90
C ASN A 72 1.73 -9.61 -15.50
N ASP A 73 1.81 -10.93 -15.39
CA ASP A 73 2.10 -11.63 -14.14
C ASP A 73 3.54 -11.41 -13.62
N SER A 74 4.42 -10.75 -14.38
CA SER A 74 5.81 -10.55 -13.98
C SER A 74 5.95 -9.72 -12.70
N VAL A 75 5.11 -8.71 -12.52
CA VAL A 75 5.07 -7.85 -11.33
C VAL A 75 4.74 -8.67 -10.08
N TRP A 76 3.72 -9.52 -10.18
CA TRP A 76 3.27 -10.37 -9.08
C TRP A 76 4.29 -11.45 -8.73
N LYS A 77 4.92 -12.07 -9.74
CA LYS A 77 6.01 -13.02 -9.56
C LYS A 77 7.21 -12.38 -8.88
N SER A 78 7.57 -11.17 -9.27
CA SER A 78 8.65 -10.42 -8.61
C SER A 78 8.35 -10.16 -7.14
N ALA A 79 7.13 -9.73 -6.81
CA ALA A 79 6.72 -9.53 -5.41
C ALA A 79 6.76 -10.85 -4.61
N GLN A 80 6.30 -11.96 -5.19
CA GLN A 80 6.39 -13.28 -4.56
C GLN A 80 7.84 -13.72 -4.28
N GLN A 81 8.76 -13.46 -5.22
CA GLN A 81 10.20 -13.77 -5.03
C GLN A 81 10.83 -12.96 -3.90
N LEU A 82 10.28 -11.78 -3.60
CA LEU A 82 10.70 -10.92 -2.50
C LEU A 82 10.08 -11.30 -1.15
N GLY A 83 9.22 -12.32 -1.12
CA GLY A 83 8.63 -12.85 0.12
C GLY A 83 7.21 -12.38 0.43
N PHE A 84 6.53 -11.71 -0.52
CA PHE A 84 5.10 -11.41 -0.35
C PHE A 84 4.24 -12.65 -0.60
N ALA A 85 3.25 -12.86 0.26
CA ALA A 85 2.07 -13.65 -0.06
C ALA A 85 1.19 -12.80 -0.99
N VAL A 86 1.12 -13.16 -2.26
CA VAL A 86 0.44 -12.36 -3.30
C VAL A 86 -0.87 -13.00 -3.69
N THR A 87 -1.96 -12.25 -3.58
CA THR A 87 -3.28 -12.60 -4.11
C THR A 87 -3.67 -11.58 -5.18
N VAL A 88 -4.13 -12.07 -6.33
CA VAL A 88 -4.53 -11.24 -7.48
C VAL A 88 -5.97 -11.53 -7.86
N HIS A 89 -6.81 -10.51 -7.82
CA HIS A 89 -8.19 -10.58 -8.26
C HIS A 89 -8.33 -10.14 -9.71
N ASP A 90 -9.14 -10.86 -10.49
CA ASP A 90 -9.55 -10.40 -11.82
C ASP A 90 -10.62 -9.30 -11.65
N ARG A 91 -10.44 -8.17 -12.32
CA ARG A 91 -11.50 -7.16 -12.40
C ARG A 91 -12.62 -7.71 -13.27
N ASP A 92 -13.80 -7.84 -12.71
CA ASP A 92 -14.98 -8.09 -13.52
C ASP A 92 -15.38 -6.81 -14.29
N SER A 93 -16.27 -6.95 -15.29
CA SER A 93 -16.78 -5.86 -16.13
C SER A 93 -17.53 -4.76 -15.34
N GLN A 94 -17.71 -4.92 -14.03
CA GLN A 94 -18.41 -3.99 -13.15
C GLN A 94 -17.49 -3.28 -12.12
N HIS A 95 -16.16 -3.31 -12.28
CA HIS A 95 -15.19 -2.55 -11.48
C HIS A 95 -15.25 -2.78 -9.96
N ARG A 96 -15.42 -4.02 -9.50
CA ARG A 96 -15.50 -4.30 -8.06
C ARG A 96 -14.11 -4.39 -7.43
N GLU A 97 -13.58 -3.26 -6.99
CA GLU A 97 -12.38 -3.19 -6.13
C GLU A 97 -12.62 -3.71 -4.70
N LYS A 98 -13.87 -3.82 -4.27
CA LYS A 98 -14.25 -4.28 -2.92
C LYS A 98 -13.70 -5.66 -2.51
N ALA A 99 -13.34 -6.52 -3.47
CA ALA A 99 -12.75 -7.80 -3.16
C ALA A 99 -11.32 -7.69 -2.63
N VAL A 100 -10.55 -6.69 -3.08
CA VAL A 100 -9.15 -6.48 -2.69
C VAL A 100 -9.05 -6.10 -1.22
N ASP A 101 -9.80 -5.09 -0.78
CA ASP A 101 -9.77 -4.59 0.59
C ASP A 101 -10.29 -5.65 1.57
N THR A 102 -11.38 -6.32 1.21
CA THR A 102 -11.96 -7.42 2.02
C THR A 102 -10.97 -8.57 2.18
N GLU A 103 -10.27 -8.94 1.11
CA GLU A 103 -9.25 -9.99 1.12
C GLU A 103 -8.07 -9.61 2.02
N LEU A 104 -7.55 -8.37 1.89
CA LEU A 104 -6.48 -7.87 2.75
C LEU A 104 -6.86 -7.86 4.22
N VAL A 105 -8.08 -7.41 4.54
CA VAL A 105 -8.60 -7.42 5.91
C VAL A 105 -8.73 -8.85 6.43
N ALA A 106 -9.22 -9.79 5.62
CA ALA A 106 -9.37 -11.19 6.01
C ALA A 106 -8.01 -11.85 6.28
N GLN A 107 -7.07 -11.76 5.34
CA GLN A 107 -5.72 -12.34 5.48
C GLN A 107 -4.95 -11.70 6.63
N GLY A 108 -5.00 -10.37 6.77
CA GLY A 108 -4.37 -9.66 7.88
C GLY A 108 -4.95 -10.10 9.23
N THR A 109 -6.27 -10.26 9.31
CA THR A 109 -6.94 -10.75 10.53
C THR A 109 -6.49 -12.18 10.87
N GLU A 110 -6.40 -13.08 9.89
CA GLU A 110 -5.93 -14.43 10.09
C GLU A 110 -4.52 -14.46 10.68
N VAL A 111 -3.60 -13.68 10.10
CA VAL A 111 -2.22 -13.59 10.59
C VAL A 111 -2.18 -13.04 12.02
N ILE A 112 -2.92 -11.97 12.32
CA ILE A 112 -2.99 -11.39 13.68
C ILE A 112 -3.54 -12.40 14.69
N CYS A 113 -4.55 -13.17 14.31
CA CYS A 113 -5.19 -14.13 15.20
C CYS A 113 -4.38 -15.41 15.42
N SER A 114 -3.58 -15.83 14.43
CA SER A 114 -2.74 -17.03 14.51
C SER A 114 -1.34 -16.76 15.07
N ALA A 115 -0.92 -15.51 15.14
CA ALA A 115 0.41 -15.14 15.64
C ALA A 115 0.57 -15.51 17.13
N PRO A 116 1.73 -16.05 17.53
CA PRO A 116 1.97 -16.49 18.91
C PRO A 116 2.10 -15.33 19.91
N GLU A 117 2.45 -14.14 19.43
CA GLU A 117 2.70 -12.94 20.24
C GLU A 117 2.28 -11.67 19.47
N PRO A 118 1.97 -10.56 20.16
CA PRO A 118 1.73 -9.28 19.51
C PRO A 118 2.98 -8.77 18.80
N MET A 119 2.79 -8.13 17.63
CA MET A 119 3.83 -7.55 16.79
C MET A 119 3.40 -6.16 16.30
N ALA A 120 4.21 -5.52 15.48
CA ALA A 120 3.79 -4.35 14.76
C ALA A 120 3.04 -4.74 13.47
N LEU A 121 1.88 -4.16 13.23
CA LEU A 121 1.16 -4.21 11.97
C LEU A 121 1.47 -2.95 11.16
N VAL A 122 1.98 -3.09 9.96
CA VAL A 122 2.20 -1.99 9.03
C VAL A 122 1.21 -2.10 7.89
N ILE A 123 0.30 -1.13 7.77
CA ILE A 123 -0.69 -1.05 6.69
C ILE A 123 -0.20 -0.03 5.68
N ALA A 124 0.13 -0.49 4.49
CA ALA A 124 0.54 0.36 3.37
C ALA A 124 -0.69 0.74 2.53
N SER A 125 -1.55 1.55 3.10
CA SER A 125 -2.73 2.19 2.50
C SER A 125 -3.25 3.28 3.44
N GLY A 126 -3.83 4.34 2.85
CA GLY A 126 -4.55 5.39 3.57
C GLY A 126 -6.06 5.17 3.65
N ASP A 127 -6.57 4.04 3.12
CA ASP A 127 -8.00 3.80 3.02
C ASP A 127 -8.60 3.44 4.38
N ARG A 128 -9.74 4.07 4.71
CA ARG A 128 -10.51 3.82 5.93
C ARG A 128 -11.12 2.41 6.00
N ASP A 129 -11.21 1.70 4.88
CA ASP A 129 -11.75 0.34 4.83
C ASP A 129 -10.83 -0.65 5.59
N PHE A 130 -9.61 -0.23 5.97
CA PHE A 130 -8.72 -0.97 6.87
C PHE A 130 -8.94 -0.74 8.38
N ILE A 131 -9.82 0.18 8.79
CA ILE A 131 -10.13 0.42 10.22
C ILE A 131 -10.58 -0.85 10.95
N PRO A 132 -11.37 -1.76 10.35
CA PRO A 132 -11.68 -3.04 11.01
C PRO A 132 -10.44 -3.87 11.34
N LEU A 133 -9.42 -3.90 10.46
CA LEU A 133 -8.16 -4.60 10.71
C LEU A 133 -7.37 -3.94 11.85
N VAL A 134 -7.31 -2.60 11.87
CA VAL A 134 -6.72 -1.83 12.98
C VAL A 134 -7.39 -2.21 14.31
N SER A 135 -8.71 -2.27 14.32
CA SER A 135 -9.49 -2.63 15.52
C SER A 135 -9.19 -4.06 16.00
N VAL A 136 -8.98 -5.02 15.08
CA VAL A 136 -8.57 -6.39 15.44
C VAL A 136 -7.17 -6.38 16.06
N ALA A 137 -6.23 -5.67 15.44
CA ALA A 137 -4.85 -5.57 15.93
C ALA A 137 -4.78 -4.99 17.34
N HIS A 138 -5.46 -3.87 17.60
CA HIS A 138 -5.51 -3.24 18.93
C HIS A 138 -6.13 -4.15 19.99
N ARG A 139 -7.23 -4.88 19.68
CA ARG A 139 -7.80 -5.88 20.60
C ARG A 139 -6.82 -6.99 20.96
N ARG A 140 -5.88 -7.29 20.06
CA ARG A 140 -4.79 -8.27 20.26
C ARG A 140 -3.51 -7.64 20.78
N LYS A 141 -3.54 -6.35 21.19
CA LYS A 141 -2.41 -5.58 21.74
C LYS A 141 -1.25 -5.40 20.77
N TRP A 142 -1.52 -5.42 19.48
CA TRP A 142 -0.56 -5.05 18.45
C TRP A 142 -0.46 -3.53 18.33
N THR A 143 0.70 -3.03 17.98
CA THR A 143 0.87 -1.65 17.50
C THR A 143 0.57 -1.57 16.01
N VAL A 144 -0.05 -0.46 15.57
CA VAL A 144 -0.45 -0.29 14.18
C VAL A 144 0.17 0.97 13.59
N GLU A 145 0.84 0.80 12.46
CA GLU A 145 1.41 1.89 11.67
C GLU A 145 0.70 1.96 10.31
N MET A 146 0.35 3.17 9.89
CA MET A 146 -0.10 3.44 8.53
C MET A 146 1.04 4.08 7.74
N ALA A 147 1.41 3.49 6.60
CA ALA A 147 2.38 4.03 5.66
C ALA A 147 1.66 4.36 4.35
N ALA A 148 1.43 5.63 4.05
CA ALA A 148 0.65 6.05 2.90
C ALA A 148 1.10 7.42 2.38
N PHE A 149 0.77 7.72 1.12
CA PHE A 149 0.89 9.07 0.58
C PHE A 149 -0.15 9.99 1.23
N SER A 150 0.25 11.21 1.54
CA SER A 150 -0.63 12.19 2.22
C SER A 150 -1.89 12.53 1.43
N SER A 151 -1.88 12.31 0.11
CA SER A 151 -3.05 12.42 -0.76
C SER A 151 -4.10 11.34 -0.54
N ALA A 152 -3.72 10.19 0.06
CA ALA A 152 -4.60 9.05 0.29
C ALA A 152 -5.42 9.17 1.59
N PHE A 153 -5.09 10.08 2.47
CA PHE A 153 -5.76 10.24 3.77
C PHE A 153 -5.80 11.70 4.22
N GLY A 154 -6.81 12.07 4.99
CA GLY A 154 -6.80 13.33 5.73
C GLY A 154 -6.02 13.20 7.03
N SER A 155 -5.18 14.16 7.38
CA SER A 155 -4.38 14.13 8.62
C SER A 155 -5.23 14.00 9.90
N THR A 156 -6.49 14.44 9.84
CA THR A 156 -7.50 14.31 10.90
C THR A 156 -8.58 13.29 10.56
N GLY A 157 -8.38 12.52 9.47
CA GLY A 157 -9.33 11.51 9.02
C GLY A 157 -9.35 10.27 9.90
N ASP A 158 -10.42 9.48 9.80
CA ASP A 158 -10.67 8.33 10.65
C ASP A 158 -9.51 7.31 10.62
N MET A 159 -8.93 7.06 9.44
CA MET A 159 -7.81 6.11 9.33
C MET A 159 -6.57 6.64 10.07
N ALA A 160 -6.18 7.90 9.85
CA ALA A 160 -5.00 8.48 10.47
C ALA A 160 -5.11 8.57 12.01
N THR A 161 -6.33 8.77 12.52
CA THR A 161 -6.59 8.84 13.96
C THR A 161 -6.78 7.49 14.62
N SER A 162 -6.98 6.43 13.84
CA SER A 162 -7.17 5.06 14.35
C SER A 162 -5.87 4.29 14.60
N VAL A 163 -4.75 4.75 14.03
CA VAL A 163 -3.44 4.07 14.12
C VAL A 163 -2.54 4.72 15.16
N ASP A 164 -1.53 3.98 15.63
CA ASP A 164 -0.56 4.49 16.61
C ASP A 164 0.50 5.39 15.97
N ARG A 165 0.80 5.16 14.67
CA ARG A 165 1.81 5.93 13.93
C ARG A 165 1.42 6.13 12.46
N VAL A 166 1.56 7.36 11.98
CA VAL A 166 1.41 7.70 10.56
C VAL A 166 2.80 7.94 9.95
N ARG A 167 3.06 7.33 8.80
CA ARG A 167 4.33 7.41 8.06
C ARG A 167 4.06 7.89 6.63
N PRO A 168 4.30 9.17 6.31
CA PRO A 168 4.15 9.69 4.95
C PRO A 168 5.19 9.06 4.01
N LEU A 169 4.72 8.39 2.95
CA LEU A 169 5.59 7.72 1.98
C LEU A 169 6.33 8.69 1.04
N GLU A 170 5.95 9.94 1.02
CA GLU A 170 6.68 11.00 0.32
C GLU A 170 8.15 11.08 0.74
N LEU A 171 8.45 10.77 2.00
CA LEU A 171 9.81 10.78 2.54
C LEU A 171 10.70 9.68 1.93
N ASP A 172 10.10 8.59 1.50
CA ASP A 172 10.78 7.46 0.88
C ASP A 172 10.56 7.36 -0.64
N PHE A 173 9.83 8.30 -1.24
CA PHE A 173 9.34 8.25 -2.61
C PHE A 173 10.40 7.89 -3.64
N ASP A 174 11.57 8.54 -3.57
CA ASP A 174 12.67 8.33 -4.54
C ASP A 174 13.38 6.97 -4.36
N LYS A 175 13.05 6.24 -3.30
CA LYS A 175 13.60 4.92 -2.99
C LYS A 175 12.62 3.80 -3.35
N ILE A 176 11.34 3.99 -3.00
CA ILE A 176 10.30 2.99 -3.17
C ILE A 176 9.72 2.91 -4.59
N GLY A 177 10.20 3.75 -5.50
CA GLY A 177 9.71 3.77 -6.86
C GLY A 177 10.75 4.22 -7.87
N TYR A 178 10.47 3.91 -9.13
CA TYR A 178 11.31 4.29 -10.26
C TYR A 178 10.48 4.61 -11.51
N ALA A 179 11.06 5.35 -12.46
CA ALA A 179 10.44 5.61 -13.75
C ALA A 179 10.84 4.53 -14.75
N ALA A 180 9.86 3.77 -15.26
CA ALA A 180 10.09 2.73 -16.27
C ALA A 180 10.42 3.31 -17.67
N PHE A 181 10.01 4.55 -17.92
CA PHE A 181 10.30 5.29 -19.15
C PHE A 181 10.22 6.80 -18.89
N LYS A 182 10.71 7.59 -19.86
CA LYS A 182 10.68 9.05 -19.74
C LYS A 182 9.24 9.58 -19.90
N TRP A 183 8.75 10.33 -18.93
CA TRP A 183 7.44 10.97 -18.93
C TRP A 183 7.52 12.32 -18.19
N PRO A 184 6.82 13.39 -18.59
CA PRO A 184 5.98 13.45 -19.79
C PRO A 184 6.79 13.33 -21.08
N ILE A 185 6.12 12.84 -22.12
CA ILE A 185 6.69 12.81 -23.47
C ILE A 185 6.65 14.24 -24.01
N PRO A 186 7.75 14.77 -24.58
CA PRO A 186 7.82 16.14 -25.09
C PRO A 186 6.80 16.43 -26.18
#